data_cb6bd0b824365875d6f43b11d550041b
#
_entry.id   cb6bd0b824365875d6f43b11d550041b
#
_cell.length_a   1.000
_cell.length_b   1.000
_cell.length_c   1.000
_cell.angle_alpha   90.00
_cell.angle_beta   90.00
_cell.angle_gamma   90.00
#
_symmetry.space_group_name_H-M   'P 1'
#
loop_
_entity.id
_entity.type
_entity.pdbx_description
1 polymer ?
#
loop_
_entity_poly.entity_id
_entity_poly.type
_entity_poly.pdbx_seq_one_letter_code
_entity_poly.pdbx_strand_id
1 'polypeptide(L)'
;MISTYSSIPKEYAIAQTIAHTNYLIDGQIGTWDGNSSEVYSSIQTENKKGEYGPTLLGTVPDMDGKAALDALHAADRAYNKGQGQWPTMKVCERIACMQKFVDLMKLKRDEVVKL
;
A
#
# COMPACT_ATOMS: atom_id res chain seq x y z
N MET A 1 23.42 -9.01 -0.70
CA MET A 1 23.49 -10.22 -1.57
C MET A 1 22.13 -10.34 -2.26
N ILE A 2 22.07 -10.32 -3.59
CA ILE A 2 20.81 -10.43 -4.34
C ILE A 2 20.55 -11.93 -4.53
N SER A 3 19.37 -12.39 -4.10
CA SER A 3 18.98 -13.79 -4.28
C SER A 3 18.50 -14.03 -5.71
N THR A 4 19.08 -15.03 -6.38
CA THR A 4 18.72 -15.43 -7.73
C THR A 4 18.07 -16.81 -7.71
N TYR A 5 16.96 -16.96 -8.45
CA TYR A 5 16.22 -18.22 -8.53
C TYR A 5 15.91 -18.53 -10.00
N SER A 6 16.06 -19.81 -10.39
CA SER A 6 15.70 -20.25 -11.74
C SER A 6 14.18 -20.16 -11.99
N SER A 7 13.38 -20.30 -10.93
CA SER A 7 11.93 -20.13 -10.99
C SER A 7 11.36 -19.82 -9.61
N ILE A 8 10.24 -19.09 -9.58
CA ILE A 8 9.43 -18.94 -8.37
C ILE A 8 8.52 -20.17 -8.27
N PRO A 9 8.39 -20.82 -7.09
CA PRO A 9 7.40 -21.87 -6.90
C PRO A 9 6.01 -21.39 -7.31
N LYS A 10 5.22 -22.26 -7.96
CA LYS A 10 3.91 -21.86 -8.54
C LYS A 10 2.95 -21.28 -7.51
N GLU A 11 3.04 -21.68 -6.25
CA GLU A 11 2.23 -21.18 -5.13
C GLU A 11 2.53 -19.73 -4.76
N TYR A 12 3.71 -19.21 -5.13
CA TYR A 12 4.13 -17.82 -4.88
C TYR A 12 4.27 -17.01 -6.19
N ALA A 13 3.93 -17.63 -7.32
CA ALA A 13 4.00 -16.95 -8.61
C ALA A 13 2.88 -15.89 -8.70
N ILE A 14 3.25 -14.68 -9.09
CA ILE A 14 2.28 -13.60 -9.31
C ILE A 14 1.54 -13.89 -10.61
N ALA A 15 0.23 -14.08 -10.49
CA ALA A 15 -0.62 -14.43 -11.63
C ALA A 15 -0.73 -13.28 -12.64
N GLN A 16 -0.69 -12.03 -12.15
CA GLN A 16 -0.77 -10.82 -12.97
C GLN A 16 -0.14 -9.63 -12.24
N THR A 17 0.36 -8.66 -12.98
CA THR A 17 0.82 -7.40 -12.42
C THR A 17 -0.35 -6.60 -11.86
N ILE A 18 -0.12 -5.89 -10.75
CA ILE A 18 -1.14 -5.10 -10.08
C ILE A 18 -0.89 -3.62 -10.38
N ALA A 19 -1.87 -2.94 -10.98
CA ALA A 19 -1.85 -1.51 -11.17
C ALA A 19 -2.65 -0.83 -10.04
N HIS A 20 -1.95 -0.27 -9.07
CA HIS A 20 -2.58 0.57 -8.04
C HIS A 20 -2.75 1.99 -8.56
N THR A 21 -3.99 2.48 -8.51
CA THR A 21 -4.33 3.87 -8.87
C THR A 21 -5.07 4.58 -7.75
N ASN A 22 -5.51 3.85 -6.73
CA ASN A 22 -6.30 4.42 -5.64
C ASN A 22 -5.42 4.94 -4.51
N TYR A 23 -5.85 6.02 -3.89
CA TYR A 23 -5.25 6.57 -2.68
C TYR A 23 -6.34 6.98 -1.67
N LEU A 24 -5.98 7.16 -0.41
CA LEU A 24 -6.91 7.55 0.66
C LEU A 24 -6.44 8.86 1.29
N ILE A 25 -7.25 9.92 1.17
CA ILE A 25 -7.03 11.21 1.84
C ILE A 25 -8.36 11.66 2.44
N ASP A 26 -8.34 12.15 3.67
CA ASP A 26 -9.50 12.69 4.40
C ASP A 26 -10.69 11.70 4.48
N GLY A 27 -10.39 10.41 4.62
CA GLY A 27 -11.40 9.35 4.65
C GLY A 27 -12.06 9.05 3.30
N GLN A 28 -11.59 9.66 2.21
CA GLN A 28 -12.12 9.47 0.86
C GLN A 28 -11.12 8.73 -0.03
N ILE A 29 -11.61 7.74 -0.76
CA ILE A 29 -10.82 7.05 -1.77
C ILE A 29 -10.86 7.88 -3.06
N GLY A 30 -9.68 8.33 -3.48
CA GLY A 30 -9.47 8.98 -4.78
C GLY A 30 -8.80 8.05 -5.78
N THR A 31 -8.84 8.42 -7.04
CA THR A 31 -8.11 7.73 -8.11
C THR A 31 -7.06 8.68 -8.67
N TRP A 32 -5.83 8.20 -8.75
CA TRP A 32 -4.71 8.92 -9.32
C TRP A 32 -4.67 8.73 -10.84
N ASP A 33 -4.62 9.80 -11.59
CA ASP A 33 -4.55 9.85 -13.05
C ASP A 33 -3.23 10.42 -13.59
N GLY A 34 -2.27 10.69 -12.68
CA GLY A 34 -0.93 11.17 -13.00
C GLY A 34 0.05 10.03 -13.28
N ASN A 35 1.35 10.36 -13.14
CA ASN A 35 2.43 9.41 -13.33
C ASN A 35 2.36 8.25 -12.33
N SER A 36 2.89 7.10 -12.73
CA SER A 36 3.06 5.93 -11.87
C SER A 36 4.48 5.41 -11.96
N SER A 37 4.98 4.87 -10.85
CA SER A 37 6.28 4.22 -10.75
C SER A 37 6.13 2.71 -10.76
N GLU A 38 7.01 2.03 -11.47
CA GLU A 38 7.07 0.58 -11.53
C GLU A 38 7.67 -0.01 -10.26
N VAL A 39 7.08 -1.08 -9.77
CA VAL A 39 7.54 -1.83 -8.59
C VAL A 39 8.07 -3.18 -9.04
N TYR A 40 9.30 -3.45 -8.71
CA TYR A 40 9.99 -4.67 -9.07
C TYR A 40 10.26 -5.56 -7.85
N SER A 41 10.33 -6.86 -8.09
CA SER A 41 10.70 -7.86 -7.11
C SER A 41 12.14 -7.62 -6.61
N SER A 42 12.36 -7.84 -5.31
CA SER A 42 13.69 -7.84 -4.71
C SER A 42 14.50 -9.10 -5.04
N ILE A 43 13.86 -10.15 -5.59
CA ILE A 43 14.52 -11.34 -6.08
C ILE A 43 14.66 -11.27 -7.60
N GLN A 44 15.73 -11.86 -8.12
CA GLN A 44 15.94 -11.99 -9.55
C GLN A 44 15.53 -13.37 -10.02
N THR A 45 14.77 -13.42 -11.12
CA THR A 45 14.36 -14.68 -11.75
C THR A 45 14.91 -14.78 -13.15
N GLU A 46 15.08 -15.99 -13.62
CA GLU A 46 15.51 -16.28 -14.98
C GLU A 46 14.36 -16.02 -15.97
N ASN A 47 14.60 -15.19 -16.97
CA ASN A 47 13.66 -14.94 -18.04
C ASN A 47 13.74 -16.05 -19.13
N LYS A 48 12.87 -16.00 -20.14
CA LYS A 48 12.82 -16.97 -21.23
C LYS A 48 14.10 -17.01 -22.09
N LYS A 49 15.00 -16.04 -21.94
CA LYS A 49 16.28 -15.97 -22.65
C LYS A 49 17.47 -16.46 -21.83
N GLY A 50 17.24 -16.94 -20.59
CA GLY A 50 18.29 -17.36 -19.67
C GLY A 50 19.00 -16.21 -18.94
N GLU A 51 18.43 -14.98 -18.99
CA GLU A 51 18.99 -13.82 -18.30
C GLU A 51 18.29 -13.63 -16.96
N TYR A 52 19.05 -13.28 -15.92
CA TYR A 52 18.49 -12.98 -14.60
C TYR A 52 18.15 -11.49 -14.47
N GLY A 53 16.94 -11.22 -14.02
CA GLY A 53 16.47 -9.85 -13.79
C GLY A 53 15.32 -9.79 -12.80
N PRO A 54 15.01 -8.59 -12.28
CA PRO A 54 13.88 -8.39 -11.39
C PRO A 54 12.56 -8.55 -12.15
N THR A 55 11.58 -9.18 -11.51
CA THR A 55 10.24 -9.34 -12.08
C THR A 55 9.39 -8.11 -11.75
N LEU A 56 8.71 -7.54 -12.75
CA LEU A 56 7.74 -6.47 -12.55
C LEU A 56 6.54 -7.00 -11.75
N LEU A 57 6.27 -6.39 -10.58
CA LEU A 57 5.15 -6.73 -9.71
C LEU A 57 3.91 -5.90 -10.03
N GLY A 58 4.11 -4.65 -10.41
CA GLY A 58 3.03 -3.73 -10.69
C GLY A 58 3.47 -2.28 -10.74
N THR A 59 2.50 -1.38 -10.60
CA THR A 59 2.73 0.06 -10.55
C THR A 59 2.02 0.69 -9.36
N VAL A 60 2.58 1.79 -8.85
CA VAL A 60 1.99 2.61 -7.78
C VAL A 60 1.91 4.07 -8.21
N PRO A 61 0.95 4.86 -7.69
CA PRO A 61 0.87 6.29 -7.96
C PRO A 61 2.16 7.02 -7.57
N ASP A 62 2.67 7.84 -8.48
CA ASP A 62 3.78 8.75 -8.22
C ASP A 62 3.20 10.14 -7.87
N MET A 63 2.71 10.23 -6.63
CA MET A 63 1.93 11.38 -6.17
C MET A 63 2.79 12.63 -6.06
N ASP A 64 2.29 13.74 -6.56
CA ASP A 64 2.97 15.03 -6.62
C ASP A 64 2.93 15.79 -5.28
N GLY A 65 3.64 16.95 -5.25
CA GLY A 65 3.69 17.82 -4.08
C GLY A 65 2.32 18.39 -3.69
N LYS A 66 1.39 18.55 -4.65
CA LYS A 66 0.03 19.01 -4.36
C LYS A 66 -0.73 17.97 -3.56
N ALA A 67 -0.69 16.71 -3.99
CA ALA A 67 -1.34 15.61 -3.27
C ALA A 67 -0.75 15.41 -1.86
N ALA A 68 0.59 15.58 -1.71
CA ALA A 68 1.23 15.54 -0.39
C ALA A 68 0.74 16.68 0.52
N LEU A 69 0.58 17.90 0.00
CA LEU A 69 0.02 19.03 0.75
C LEU A 69 -1.46 18.83 1.09
N ASP A 70 -2.25 18.27 0.20
CA ASP A 70 -3.66 17.96 0.46
C ASP A 70 -3.79 16.94 1.61
N ALA A 71 -2.92 15.92 1.65
CA ALA A 71 -2.85 14.96 2.76
C ALA A 71 -2.43 15.62 4.08
N LEU A 72 -1.42 16.52 4.03
CA LEU A 72 -0.98 17.28 5.21
C LEU A 72 -2.10 18.17 5.76
N HIS A 73 -2.78 18.91 4.90
CA HIS A 73 -3.90 19.76 5.30
C HIS A 73 -5.06 18.94 5.89
N ALA A 74 -5.33 17.75 5.34
CA ALA A 74 -6.33 16.84 5.90
C ALA A 74 -5.95 16.38 7.31
N ALA A 75 -4.69 16.04 7.53
CA ALA A 75 -4.18 15.64 8.84
C ALA A 75 -4.22 16.81 9.86
N ASP A 76 -3.86 18.03 9.45
CA ASP A 76 -3.94 19.23 10.28
C ASP A 76 -5.39 19.53 10.70
N ARG A 77 -6.34 19.47 9.75
CA ARG A 77 -7.78 19.62 10.06
C ARG A 77 -8.26 18.57 11.04
N ALA A 78 -7.88 17.31 10.84
CA ALA A 78 -8.29 16.22 11.73
C ALA A 78 -7.70 16.34 13.14
N TYR A 79 -6.46 16.81 13.24
CA TYR A 79 -5.80 17.08 14.53
C TYR A 79 -6.39 18.30 15.23
N ASN A 80 -6.70 19.37 14.48
CA ASN A 80 -7.32 20.61 14.96
C ASN A 80 -6.69 21.14 16.27
N LYS A 81 -5.38 21.35 16.26
CA LYS A 81 -4.59 21.82 17.43
C LYS A 81 -4.81 20.97 18.72
N GLY A 82 -5.01 19.67 18.54
CA GLY A 82 -5.29 18.74 19.64
C GLY A 82 -6.76 18.67 20.09
N GLN A 83 -7.66 19.39 19.41
CA GLN A 83 -9.10 19.41 19.68
C GLN A 83 -9.91 18.55 18.72
N GLY A 84 -9.25 17.87 17.77
CA GLY A 84 -9.91 16.96 16.86
C GLY A 84 -10.53 15.74 17.58
N GLN A 85 -11.32 14.98 16.85
CA GLN A 85 -12.02 13.82 17.40
C GLN A 85 -11.08 12.81 18.04
N TRP A 86 -9.99 12.44 17.35
CA TRP A 86 -9.05 11.44 17.85
C TRP A 86 -8.27 11.89 19.09
N PRO A 87 -7.67 13.10 19.16
CA PRO A 87 -6.97 13.57 20.35
C PRO A 87 -7.86 13.69 21.59
N THR A 88 -9.13 14.03 21.42
CA THR A 88 -10.08 14.24 22.53
C THR A 88 -10.86 12.99 22.92
N MET A 89 -10.77 11.94 22.10
CA MET A 89 -11.47 10.67 22.33
C MET A 89 -10.97 9.98 23.62
N LYS A 90 -11.86 9.38 24.38
CA LYS A 90 -11.50 8.60 25.58
C LYS A 90 -10.62 7.41 25.19
N VAL A 91 -9.75 7.00 26.11
CA VAL A 91 -8.82 5.88 25.87
C VAL A 91 -9.58 4.60 25.49
N CYS A 92 -10.68 4.28 26.18
CA CYS A 92 -11.49 3.10 25.86
C CYS A 92 -12.09 3.14 24.45
N GLU A 93 -12.49 4.31 23.96
CA GLU A 93 -13.02 4.47 22.61
C GLU A 93 -11.92 4.28 21.55
N ARG A 94 -10.71 4.82 21.79
CA ARG A 94 -9.54 4.58 20.92
C ARG A 94 -9.16 3.11 20.88
N ILE A 95 -9.19 2.42 22.03
CA ILE A 95 -8.95 0.97 22.09
C ILE A 95 -9.99 0.22 21.25
N ALA A 96 -11.28 0.58 21.36
CA ALA A 96 -12.34 -0.04 20.57
C ALA A 96 -12.15 0.17 19.06
N CYS A 97 -11.72 1.37 18.63
CA CYS A 97 -11.37 1.64 17.23
C CYS A 97 -10.23 0.74 16.75
N MET A 98 -9.16 0.60 17.54
CA MET A 98 -8.02 -0.25 17.18
C MET A 98 -8.40 -1.73 17.13
N GLN A 99 -9.24 -2.20 18.05
CA GLN A 99 -9.77 -3.55 18.05
C GLN A 99 -10.56 -3.83 16.78
N LYS A 100 -11.47 -2.93 16.41
CA LYS A 100 -12.24 -3.04 15.16
C LYS A 100 -11.33 -3.06 13.92
N PHE A 101 -10.29 -2.23 13.90
CA PHE A 101 -9.29 -2.26 12.81
C PHE A 101 -8.61 -3.62 12.70
N VAL A 102 -8.13 -4.18 13.83
CA VAL A 102 -7.49 -5.51 13.84
C VAL A 102 -8.44 -6.61 13.33
N ASP A 103 -9.71 -6.57 13.73
CA ASP A 103 -10.69 -7.56 13.27
C ASP A 103 -10.98 -7.43 11.77
N LEU A 104 -11.06 -6.22 11.23
CA LEU A 104 -11.16 -6.00 9.79
C LEU A 104 -9.91 -6.48 9.04
N MET A 105 -8.70 -6.25 9.58
CA MET A 105 -7.45 -6.75 8.99
C MET A 105 -7.40 -8.28 8.97
N LYS A 106 -7.90 -8.96 10.02
CA LYS A 106 -8.01 -10.44 10.02
C LYS A 106 -8.87 -10.95 8.87
N LEU A 107 -9.98 -10.27 8.56
CA LEU A 107 -10.86 -10.63 7.43
C LEU A 107 -10.16 -10.42 6.08
N LYS A 108 -9.23 -9.47 5.99
CA LYS A 108 -8.47 -9.14 4.77
C LYS A 108 -7.12 -9.85 4.68
N ARG A 109 -6.79 -10.69 5.68
CA ARG A 109 -5.47 -11.33 5.77
C ARG A 109 -5.04 -12.03 4.48
N ASP A 110 -5.91 -12.87 3.92
CA ASP A 110 -5.57 -13.68 2.75
C ASP A 110 -5.39 -12.83 1.48
N GLU A 111 -6.06 -11.69 1.41
CA GLU A 111 -5.89 -10.71 0.33
C GLU A 111 -4.54 -9.99 0.46
N VAL A 112 -4.20 -9.51 1.68
CA VAL A 112 -2.94 -8.82 1.96
C VAL A 112 -1.72 -9.74 1.79
N VAL A 113 -1.84 -11.01 2.14
CA VAL A 113 -0.74 -12.00 1.99
C VAL A 113 -0.44 -12.31 0.52
N LYS A 114 -1.38 -12.09 -0.38
CA LYS A 114 -1.21 -12.31 -1.84
C LYS A 114 -0.59 -11.11 -2.56
N LEU A 115 -0.54 -9.96 -1.92
CA LEU A 115 0.09 -8.74 -2.44
C LEU A 115 1.60 -8.73 -2.16
#